data_231fd8397ad70cfba44702e6699e8415
#
_entry.id   231fd8397ad70cfba44702e6699e8415
#
_cell.length_a   1.000
_cell.length_b   1.000
_cell.length_c   1.000
_cell.angle_alpha   90.00
_cell.angle_beta   90.00
_cell.angle_gamma   90.00
#
_symmetry.space_group_name_H-M   'P 1'
#
loop_
_entity.id
_entity.type
_entity.pdbx_description
1 polymer ?
#
loop_
_entity_poly.entity_id
_entity_poly.type
_entity_poly.pdbx_seq_one_letter_code
_entity_poly.pdbx_strand_id
1 'polypeptide(L)'
;MDSDARKPGKAVKILLSPLILLNKGLEKLLSKALGESYYDKDDTTQDNIMSMVDAGNEYGNLEDESAQLINNVFEFGDLVASDVMTHRKNIVGVEINSSLDDIVYIALEKGFSRIPVFKDSIDAIVGIIIVKDLLCLVGNDNKDNLKIDDFLREAVYVPESCSCSDAFKFLTNLKSGMGVVIDEYGGTAGIITLEDIIESIMGNIEDEYDEERELIIKRSGGAYEIDGEADPEEVLELFGYELEDNHEYDTIAGFVTDLLGYIPEEEGEHPKVRYKDIIFKVIEVHDNCISKLIVRPCKEDELKLEQEETTHFGQ
;
A
#
# COMPACT_ATOMS: atom_id res chain seq x y z
N MET A 1 -47.49 -19.26 16.77
CA MET A 1 -47.63 -20.71 16.50
C MET A 1 -46.33 -21.35 16.91
N ASP A 2 -46.31 -21.85 18.17
CA ASP A 2 -45.17 -22.47 18.79
C ASP A 2 -44.88 -23.84 18.20
N SER A 3 -43.71 -24.06 17.65
CA SER A 3 -43.26 -25.42 17.27
C SER A 3 -42.46 -26.01 18.45
N ASP A 4 -43.19 -26.74 19.25
CA ASP A 4 -42.70 -27.51 20.38
C ASP A 4 -41.83 -28.68 19.88
N ALA A 5 -40.52 -28.51 19.81
CA ALA A 5 -39.58 -29.58 19.49
C ALA A 5 -39.44 -30.50 20.70
N ARG A 6 -40.24 -31.58 20.72
CA ARG A 6 -40.22 -32.64 21.74
C ARG A 6 -38.80 -33.23 21.86
N LYS A 7 -38.15 -33.03 23.01
CA LYS A 7 -36.89 -33.69 23.36
C LYS A 7 -37.07 -35.23 23.28
N PRO A 8 -36.17 -35.96 22.62
CA PRO A 8 -36.30 -37.42 22.49
C PRO A 8 -36.24 -38.07 23.87
N GLY A 9 -37.18 -38.99 24.11
CA GLY A 9 -37.33 -39.65 25.40
C GLY A 9 -36.12 -40.48 25.81
N LYS A 10 -35.90 -40.68 27.12
CA LYS A 10 -34.77 -41.43 27.69
C LYS A 10 -34.53 -42.80 27.01
N ALA A 11 -35.58 -43.49 26.58
CA ALA A 11 -35.49 -44.78 25.91
C ALA A 11 -34.80 -44.72 24.52
N VAL A 12 -35.03 -43.63 23.75
CA VAL A 12 -34.38 -43.43 22.45
C VAL A 12 -32.88 -43.11 22.61
N LYS A 13 -32.50 -42.39 23.68
CA LYS A 13 -31.08 -42.14 23.99
C LYS A 13 -30.31 -43.40 24.37
N ILE A 14 -30.95 -44.35 25.07
CA ILE A 14 -30.33 -45.63 25.44
C ILE A 14 -30.18 -46.53 24.22
N LEU A 15 -31.13 -46.57 23.31
CA LEU A 15 -31.07 -47.38 22.09
C LEU A 15 -30.04 -46.85 21.06
N LEU A 16 -29.84 -45.53 21.02
CA LEU A 16 -28.85 -44.87 20.15
C LEU A 16 -27.46 -44.72 20.76
N SER A 17 -27.30 -45.04 22.06
CA SER A 17 -26.03 -44.89 22.76
C SER A 17 -24.87 -45.66 22.14
N PRO A 18 -25.02 -46.92 21.69
CA PRO A 18 -23.92 -47.64 21.02
C PRO A 18 -23.56 -47.04 19.66
N LEU A 19 -24.51 -46.48 18.94
CA LEU A 19 -24.29 -45.82 17.65
C LEU A 19 -23.52 -44.49 17.84
N ILE A 20 -23.85 -43.73 18.88
CA ILE A 20 -23.15 -42.47 19.24
C ILE A 20 -21.72 -42.77 19.73
N LEU A 21 -21.52 -43.87 20.46
CA LEU A 21 -20.18 -44.30 20.89
C LEU A 21 -19.32 -44.77 19.71
N LEU A 22 -19.97 -45.49 18.74
CA LEU A 22 -19.28 -45.94 17.53
C LEU A 22 -18.86 -44.76 16.66
N ASN A 23 -19.75 -43.75 16.50
CA ASN A 23 -19.45 -42.53 15.76
C ASN A 23 -18.30 -41.72 16.38
N LYS A 24 -18.32 -41.52 17.70
CA LYS A 24 -17.22 -40.87 18.43
C LYS A 24 -15.92 -41.66 18.37
N GLY A 25 -15.99 -42.98 18.33
CA GLY A 25 -14.82 -43.86 18.16
C GLY A 25 -14.24 -43.75 16.75
N LEU A 26 -15.10 -43.67 15.74
CA LEU A 26 -14.71 -43.51 14.34
C LEU A 26 -14.13 -42.10 14.10
N GLU A 27 -14.72 -41.05 14.64
CA GLU A 27 -14.19 -39.70 14.59
C GLU A 27 -12.79 -39.61 15.21
N LYS A 28 -12.58 -40.23 16.38
CA LYS A 28 -11.25 -40.30 17.00
C LYS A 28 -10.22 -41.09 16.20
N LEU A 29 -10.64 -42.13 15.49
CA LEU A 29 -9.76 -42.94 14.64
C LEU A 29 -9.45 -42.20 13.32
N LEU A 30 -10.42 -41.51 12.73
CA LEU A 30 -10.21 -40.69 11.54
C LEU A 30 -9.33 -39.47 11.83
N SER A 31 -9.56 -38.75 12.93
CA SER A 31 -8.72 -37.60 13.29
C SER A 31 -7.27 -38.01 13.56
N LYS A 32 -7.04 -39.22 14.13
CA LYS A 32 -5.69 -39.75 14.34
C LYS A 32 -5.02 -40.27 13.07
N ALA A 33 -5.81 -40.70 12.07
CA ALA A 33 -5.31 -41.25 10.81
C ALA A 33 -5.08 -40.17 9.76
N LEU A 34 -5.86 -39.05 9.80
CA LEU A 34 -5.78 -37.93 8.85
C LEU A 34 -4.92 -36.76 9.34
N GLY A 35 -4.39 -36.81 10.57
CA GLY A 35 -3.51 -35.77 11.11
C GLY A 35 -4.23 -34.43 11.37
N GLU A 36 -5.56 -34.43 11.38
CA GLU A 36 -6.32 -33.22 11.72
C GLU A 36 -6.13 -32.90 13.19
N SER A 37 -5.44 -31.82 13.45
CA SER A 37 -5.36 -31.16 14.74
C SER A 37 -6.79 -30.89 15.22
N TYR A 38 -7.18 -31.48 16.34
CA TYR A 38 -8.45 -31.26 17.01
C TYR A 38 -8.45 -29.79 17.46
N TYR A 39 -9.20 -28.94 16.77
CA TYR A 39 -9.38 -27.56 17.19
C TYR A 39 -10.06 -27.54 18.55
N ASP A 40 -9.28 -27.22 19.58
CA ASP A 40 -9.81 -26.92 20.91
C ASP A 40 -10.62 -25.62 20.76
N LYS A 41 -11.90 -25.65 21.08
CA LYS A 41 -12.83 -24.53 20.85
C LYS A 41 -12.52 -23.27 21.65
N ASP A 42 -11.52 -23.32 22.50
CA ASP A 42 -11.12 -22.21 23.38
C ASP A 42 -9.84 -21.47 22.91
N ASP A 43 -9.15 -21.94 21.85
CA ASP A 43 -7.94 -21.30 21.32
C ASP A 43 -8.25 -20.60 19.99
N THR A 44 -9.05 -19.53 20.05
CA THR A 44 -9.24 -18.62 18.92
C THR A 44 -8.02 -17.71 18.83
N THR A 45 -6.92 -18.23 18.33
CA THR A 45 -5.73 -17.43 18.06
C THR A 45 -5.92 -16.65 16.77
N GLN A 46 -5.18 -15.54 16.62
CA GLN A 46 -5.14 -14.72 15.40
C GLN A 46 -4.90 -15.59 14.17
N ASP A 47 -3.95 -16.53 14.25
CA ASP A 47 -3.61 -17.46 13.15
C ASP A 47 -4.80 -18.32 12.69
N ASN A 48 -5.66 -18.74 13.63
CA ASN A 48 -6.85 -19.51 13.30
C ASN A 48 -7.89 -18.65 12.56
N ILE A 49 -8.02 -17.36 12.93
CA ILE A 49 -8.93 -16.45 12.25
C ILE A 49 -8.40 -16.16 10.83
N MET A 50 -7.10 -15.88 10.69
CA MET A 50 -6.48 -15.66 9.38
C MET A 50 -6.65 -16.88 8.47
N SER A 51 -6.37 -18.09 8.96
CA SER A 51 -6.60 -19.33 8.19
C SER A 51 -8.07 -19.52 7.75
N MET A 52 -9.02 -19.02 8.54
CA MET A 52 -10.44 -19.05 8.16
C MET A 52 -10.79 -17.99 7.11
N VAL A 53 -10.13 -16.83 7.14
CA VAL A 53 -10.26 -15.77 6.14
C VAL A 53 -9.71 -16.25 4.81
N ASP A 54 -8.50 -16.81 4.81
CA ASP A 54 -7.84 -17.36 3.62
C ASP A 54 -8.69 -18.47 2.97
N ALA A 55 -9.17 -19.42 3.78
CA ALA A 55 -10.07 -20.47 3.29
C ALA A 55 -11.40 -19.89 2.75
N GLY A 56 -11.91 -18.84 3.39
CA GLY A 56 -13.14 -18.14 2.94
C GLY A 56 -12.94 -17.50 1.57
N ASN A 57 -11.77 -16.94 1.34
CA ASN A 57 -11.37 -16.34 0.08
C ASN A 57 -11.17 -17.40 -1.01
N GLU A 58 -10.35 -18.43 -0.78
CA GLU A 58 -10.16 -19.57 -1.73
C GLU A 58 -11.47 -20.21 -2.20
N TYR A 59 -12.46 -20.31 -1.30
CA TYR A 59 -13.78 -20.88 -1.65
C TYR A 59 -14.75 -19.87 -2.29
N GLY A 60 -14.33 -18.61 -2.54
CA GLY A 60 -15.14 -17.55 -3.13
C GLY A 60 -16.32 -17.11 -2.26
N ASN A 61 -16.24 -17.35 -0.93
CA ASN A 61 -17.26 -16.92 0.04
C ASN A 61 -16.93 -15.54 0.64
N LEU A 62 -15.71 -15.05 0.45
CA LEU A 62 -15.22 -13.75 0.88
C LEU A 62 -14.59 -13.07 -0.33
N GLU A 63 -14.89 -11.81 -0.55
CA GLU A 63 -14.27 -10.99 -1.60
C GLU A 63 -12.82 -10.65 -1.21
N ASP A 64 -11.93 -10.56 -2.20
CA ASP A 64 -10.49 -10.33 -1.98
C ASP A 64 -10.23 -9.08 -1.13
N GLU A 65 -10.89 -7.96 -1.44
CA GLU A 65 -10.81 -6.72 -0.66
C GLU A 65 -11.20 -6.92 0.81
N SER A 66 -12.25 -7.71 1.07
CA SER A 66 -12.68 -7.99 2.45
C SER A 66 -11.69 -8.84 3.20
N ALA A 67 -11.04 -9.80 2.53
CA ALA A 67 -10.00 -10.63 3.11
C ALA A 67 -8.76 -9.78 3.44
N GLN A 68 -8.34 -8.93 2.51
CA GLN A 68 -7.22 -8.02 2.69
C GLN A 68 -7.46 -7.03 3.83
N LEU A 69 -8.66 -6.43 3.90
CA LEU A 69 -9.00 -5.52 4.99
C LEU A 69 -8.90 -6.20 6.37
N ILE A 70 -9.35 -7.45 6.48
CA ILE A 70 -9.25 -8.22 7.74
C ILE A 70 -7.77 -8.45 8.09
N ASN A 71 -6.94 -8.81 7.13
CA ASN A 71 -5.51 -9.01 7.32
C ASN A 71 -4.83 -7.70 7.77
N ASN A 72 -5.10 -6.59 7.09
CA ASN A 72 -4.57 -5.27 7.45
C ASN A 72 -4.95 -4.86 8.88
N VAL A 73 -6.19 -5.17 9.35
CA VAL A 73 -6.62 -4.89 10.74
C VAL A 73 -5.78 -5.68 11.75
N PHE A 74 -5.38 -6.90 11.44
CA PHE A 74 -4.50 -7.67 12.30
C PHE A 74 -3.08 -7.12 12.32
N GLU A 75 -2.52 -6.80 11.14
CA GLU A 75 -1.18 -6.23 10.99
C GLU A 75 -1.09 -4.86 11.66
N PHE A 76 -2.13 -4.05 11.55
CA PHE A 76 -2.21 -2.73 12.22
C PHE A 76 -1.93 -2.79 13.73
N GLY A 77 -2.26 -3.91 14.37
CA GLY A 77 -1.98 -4.14 15.79
C GLY A 77 -0.51 -4.05 16.15
N ASP A 78 0.37 -4.39 15.23
CA ASP A 78 1.82 -4.48 15.40
C ASP A 78 2.57 -3.26 14.83
N LEU A 79 1.92 -2.43 14.00
CA LEU A 79 2.52 -1.26 13.39
C LEU A 79 2.85 -0.17 14.42
N VAL A 80 4.01 0.45 14.24
CA VAL A 80 4.46 1.63 14.99
C VAL A 80 4.50 2.87 14.09
N ALA A 81 4.58 4.05 14.70
CA ALA A 81 4.53 5.33 13.98
C ALA A 81 5.61 5.45 12.89
N SER A 82 6.80 4.86 13.09
CA SER A 82 7.87 4.84 12.08
C SER A 82 7.51 4.07 10.81
N ASP A 83 6.60 3.09 10.89
CA ASP A 83 6.23 2.24 9.75
C ASP A 83 5.26 2.95 8.79
N VAL A 84 4.50 3.92 9.33
CA VAL A 84 3.40 4.61 8.62
C VAL A 84 3.71 6.07 8.31
N MET A 85 4.70 6.68 9.01
CA MET A 85 5.00 8.11 8.87
C MET A 85 5.53 8.49 7.50
N THR A 86 5.26 9.71 7.06
CA THR A 86 6.05 10.36 6.02
C THR A 86 7.43 10.67 6.58
N HIS A 87 8.47 10.04 6.03
CA HIS A 87 9.85 10.21 6.46
C HIS A 87 10.34 11.66 6.33
N ARG A 88 11.24 12.09 7.24
CA ARG A 88 11.79 13.46 7.28
C ARG A 88 12.30 13.99 5.94
N LYS A 89 12.85 13.12 5.08
CA LYS A 89 13.36 13.49 3.76
C LYS A 89 12.27 13.96 2.81
N ASN A 90 11.04 13.48 3.02
CA ASN A 90 9.88 13.72 2.17
C ASN A 90 8.94 14.76 2.79
N ILE A 91 9.28 15.32 3.97
CA ILE A 91 8.46 16.35 4.59
C ILE A 91 8.55 17.63 3.76
N VAL A 92 7.40 18.08 3.27
CA VAL A 92 7.26 19.43 2.72
C VAL A 92 6.79 20.35 3.83
N GLY A 93 7.67 21.21 4.28
CA GLY A 93 7.43 22.20 5.34
C GLY A 93 7.85 23.58 4.91
N VAL A 94 7.50 24.57 5.73
CA VAL A 94 7.86 25.98 5.50
C VAL A 94 8.66 26.54 6.67
N GLU A 95 9.59 27.43 6.38
CA GLU A 95 10.32 28.14 7.43
C GLU A 95 9.43 29.21 8.06
N ILE A 96 9.57 29.43 9.38
CA ILE A 96 8.76 30.40 10.14
C ILE A 96 8.83 31.83 9.59
N ASN A 97 9.91 32.15 8.88
CA ASN A 97 10.11 33.47 8.26
C ASN A 97 9.60 33.56 6.81
N SER A 98 9.02 32.50 6.26
CA SER A 98 8.44 32.50 4.92
C SER A 98 7.23 33.44 4.83
N SER A 99 6.82 33.82 3.63
CA SER A 99 5.62 34.63 3.43
C SER A 99 4.35 33.76 3.49
N LEU A 100 3.22 34.35 3.85
CA LEU A 100 1.94 33.65 3.79
C LEU A 100 1.56 33.26 2.36
N ASP A 101 1.99 34.06 1.36
CA ASP A 101 1.73 33.76 -0.05
C ASP A 101 2.51 32.50 -0.49
N ASP A 102 3.74 32.26 0.00
CA ASP A 102 4.52 31.04 -0.27
C ASP A 102 3.80 29.80 0.29
N ILE A 103 3.22 29.91 1.49
CA ILE A 103 2.47 28.81 2.11
C ILE A 103 1.23 28.46 1.29
N VAL A 104 0.50 29.49 0.85
CA VAL A 104 -0.69 29.31 0.00
C VAL A 104 -0.29 28.64 -1.33
N TYR A 105 0.83 29.06 -1.91
CA TYR A 105 1.34 28.47 -3.14
C TYR A 105 1.66 26.97 -2.97
N ILE A 106 2.41 26.61 -1.93
CA ILE A 106 2.75 25.22 -1.62
C ILE A 106 1.48 24.39 -1.37
N ALA A 107 0.53 24.96 -0.62
CA ALA A 107 -0.72 24.30 -0.32
C ALA A 107 -1.54 23.96 -1.58
N LEU A 108 -1.57 24.90 -2.54
CA LEU A 108 -2.30 24.73 -3.80
C LEU A 108 -1.57 23.78 -4.77
N GLU A 109 -0.23 23.87 -4.83
CA GLU A 109 0.57 23.01 -5.72
C GLU A 109 0.55 21.55 -5.28
N LYS A 110 0.66 21.31 -3.97
CA LYS A 110 0.78 19.95 -3.41
C LYS A 110 -0.52 19.37 -2.85
N GLY A 111 -1.59 20.17 -2.76
CA GLY A 111 -2.88 19.73 -2.22
C GLY A 111 -2.91 19.49 -0.70
N PHE A 112 -1.92 19.94 0.04
CA PHE A 112 -1.81 19.67 1.47
C PHE A 112 -2.86 20.42 2.29
N SER A 113 -3.50 19.74 3.24
CA SER A 113 -4.41 20.33 4.22
C SER A 113 -3.69 20.90 5.43
N ARG A 114 -2.47 20.42 5.74
CA ARG A 114 -1.65 20.82 6.89
C ARG A 114 -0.19 20.89 6.47
N ILE A 115 0.50 21.93 6.91
CA ILE A 115 1.90 22.17 6.57
C ILE A 115 2.67 22.40 7.87
N PRO A 116 3.72 21.59 8.16
CA PRO A 116 4.60 21.83 9.28
C PRO A 116 5.44 23.07 9.07
N VAL A 117 5.64 23.85 10.15
CA VAL A 117 6.48 25.05 10.18
C VAL A 117 7.69 24.76 11.03
N PHE A 118 8.86 25.00 10.47
CA PHE A 118 10.13 24.77 11.16
C PHE A 118 10.95 26.07 11.30
N LYS A 119 11.91 26.04 12.21
CA LYS A 119 12.87 27.12 12.41
C LYS A 119 14.27 26.59 12.16
N ASP A 120 15.00 27.22 11.27
CA ASP A 120 16.39 26.91 10.89
C ASP A 120 16.57 25.51 10.25
N SER A 121 15.91 24.48 10.76
CA SER A 121 16.01 23.09 10.31
C SER A 121 14.70 22.35 10.51
N ILE A 122 14.42 21.35 9.69
CA ILE A 122 13.26 20.45 9.82
C ILE A 122 13.24 19.70 11.17
N ASP A 123 14.38 19.61 11.86
CA ASP A 123 14.46 19.05 13.21
C ASP A 123 13.83 19.96 14.28
N ALA A 124 13.60 21.23 13.95
CA ALA A 124 13.01 22.19 14.85
C ALA A 124 11.62 22.64 14.37
N ILE A 125 10.68 21.70 14.28
CA ILE A 125 9.29 22.02 13.97
C ILE A 125 8.70 22.80 15.13
N VAL A 126 8.21 24.01 14.86
CA VAL A 126 7.66 24.93 15.87
C VAL A 126 6.13 24.90 15.90
N GLY A 127 5.49 24.36 14.88
CA GLY A 127 4.05 24.25 14.81
C GLY A 127 3.55 23.75 13.46
N ILE A 128 2.25 23.76 13.29
CA ILE A 128 1.54 23.31 12.07
C ILE A 128 0.57 24.39 11.65
N ILE A 129 0.52 24.70 10.35
CA ILE A 129 -0.51 25.56 9.74
C ILE A 129 -1.58 24.68 9.15
N ILE A 130 -2.83 25.00 9.42
CA ILE A 130 -3.99 24.40 8.77
C ILE A 130 -4.38 25.28 7.60
N VAL A 131 -4.27 24.78 6.38
CA VAL A 131 -4.44 25.55 5.13
C VAL A 131 -5.80 26.23 5.05
N LYS A 132 -6.87 25.59 5.52
CA LYS A 132 -8.21 26.21 5.56
C LYS A 132 -8.28 27.47 6.43
N ASP A 133 -7.41 27.62 7.43
CA ASP A 133 -7.41 28.84 8.26
C ASP A 133 -6.87 30.04 7.45
N LEU A 134 -6.09 29.80 6.38
CA LEU A 134 -5.59 30.82 5.48
C LEU A 134 -6.66 31.37 4.52
N LEU A 135 -7.84 30.76 4.45
CA LEU A 135 -8.95 31.26 3.62
C LEU A 135 -9.38 32.68 4.01
N CYS A 136 -9.14 33.12 5.26
CA CYS A 136 -9.39 34.47 5.71
C CYS A 136 -8.50 35.53 5.02
N LEU A 137 -7.43 35.13 4.32
CA LEU A 137 -6.58 36.02 3.53
C LEU A 137 -7.23 36.41 2.20
N VAL A 138 -8.16 35.58 1.70
CA VAL A 138 -8.84 35.85 0.43
C VAL A 138 -9.78 37.03 0.59
N GLY A 139 -9.51 38.12 -0.16
CA GLY A 139 -10.31 39.34 -0.12
C GLY A 139 -10.07 40.23 1.11
N ASN A 140 -9.03 40.00 1.89
CA ASN A 140 -8.67 40.82 3.03
C ASN A 140 -7.63 41.89 2.64
N ASP A 141 -8.03 43.15 2.68
CA ASP A 141 -7.14 44.29 2.34
C ASP A 141 -6.01 44.51 3.37
N ASN A 142 -6.11 43.93 4.55
CA ASN A 142 -5.12 44.06 5.63
C ASN A 142 -4.18 42.83 5.76
N LYS A 143 -4.11 41.97 4.75
CA LYS A 143 -3.30 40.73 4.79
C LYS A 143 -1.81 40.98 5.08
N ASP A 144 -1.28 42.14 4.68
CA ASP A 144 0.13 42.49 4.88
C ASP A 144 0.53 42.64 6.35
N ASN A 145 -0.41 42.75 7.27
CA ASN A 145 -0.16 42.83 8.72
C ASN A 145 -0.19 41.45 9.41
N LEU A 146 -0.65 40.41 8.71
CA LEU A 146 -0.73 39.05 9.25
C LEU A 146 0.59 38.32 9.07
N LYS A 147 0.95 37.53 10.06
CA LYS A 147 2.20 36.73 10.08
C LYS A 147 1.87 35.25 10.23
N ILE A 148 2.85 34.42 9.94
CA ILE A 148 2.76 32.95 10.15
C ILE A 148 2.35 32.63 11.59
N ASP A 149 2.91 33.35 12.57
CA ASP A 149 2.60 33.15 13.99
C ASP A 149 1.11 33.27 14.31
N ASP A 150 0.34 34.05 13.53
CA ASP A 150 -1.11 34.22 13.75
C ASP A 150 -1.92 32.97 13.39
N PHE A 151 -1.34 32.10 12.57
CA PHE A 151 -1.96 30.86 12.08
C PHE A 151 -1.32 29.58 12.65
N LEU A 152 -0.26 29.75 13.44
CA LEU A 152 0.52 28.64 13.96
C LEU A 152 -0.28 27.88 15.04
N ARG A 153 -0.45 26.58 14.84
CA ARG A 153 -0.99 25.65 15.82
C ARG A 153 0.14 24.91 16.49
N GLU A 154 -0.04 24.59 17.78
CA GLU A 154 0.92 23.79 18.52
C GLU A 154 1.11 22.42 17.88
N ALA A 155 2.38 22.00 17.67
CA ALA A 155 2.70 20.68 17.17
C ALA A 155 2.48 19.61 18.25
N VAL A 156 1.93 18.49 17.85
CA VAL A 156 1.79 17.29 18.69
C VAL A 156 2.93 16.35 18.35
N TYR A 157 3.68 15.91 19.35
CA TYR A 157 4.84 15.03 19.17
C TYR A 157 4.49 13.60 19.53
N VAL A 158 4.88 12.66 18.66
CA VAL A 158 4.65 11.22 18.80
C VAL A 158 6.00 10.51 18.71
N PRO A 159 6.39 9.66 19.67
CA PRO A 159 7.60 8.84 19.55
C PRO A 159 7.50 7.89 18.34
N GLU A 160 8.59 7.66 17.62
CA GLU A 160 8.63 6.75 16.46
C GLU A 160 8.26 5.31 16.83
N SER A 161 8.54 4.87 18.06
CA SER A 161 8.18 3.55 18.58
C SER A 161 6.75 3.46 19.14
N CYS A 162 5.97 4.54 19.06
CA CYS A 162 4.57 4.55 19.49
C CYS A 162 3.72 3.67 18.58
N SER A 163 2.87 2.79 19.12
CA SER A 163 1.96 2.01 18.29
C SER A 163 1.01 2.93 17.49
N CYS A 164 0.69 2.56 16.25
CA CYS A 164 -0.25 3.32 15.41
C CYS A 164 -1.62 3.47 16.10
N SER A 165 -2.08 2.45 16.81
CA SER A 165 -3.32 2.50 17.61
C SER A 165 -3.29 3.57 18.70
N ASP A 166 -2.16 3.73 19.39
CA ASP A 166 -2.03 4.73 20.45
C ASP A 166 -1.78 6.13 19.87
N ALA A 167 -1.02 6.23 18.77
CA ALA A 167 -0.85 7.47 18.00
C ALA A 167 -2.21 8.00 17.51
N PHE A 168 -3.05 7.13 16.96
CA PHE A 168 -4.41 7.46 16.52
C PHE A 168 -5.27 8.01 17.67
N LYS A 169 -5.31 7.30 18.81
CA LYS A 169 -6.05 7.75 20.00
C LYS A 169 -5.53 9.10 20.51
N PHE A 170 -4.21 9.27 20.51
CA PHE A 170 -3.56 10.48 21.01
C PHE A 170 -3.90 11.68 20.13
N LEU A 171 -3.71 11.56 18.82
CA LEU A 171 -4.06 12.62 17.86
C LEU A 171 -5.55 12.97 17.88
N THR A 172 -6.42 11.96 17.95
CA THR A 172 -7.88 12.15 18.01
C THR A 172 -8.29 12.89 19.27
N ASN A 173 -7.73 12.53 20.44
CA ASN A 173 -8.05 13.17 21.72
C ASN A 173 -7.62 14.64 21.75
N LEU A 174 -6.47 14.96 21.14
CA LEU A 174 -5.98 16.33 21.02
C LEU A 174 -6.61 17.10 19.85
N LYS A 175 -7.49 16.46 19.07
CA LYS A 175 -8.09 17.00 17.85
C LYS A 175 -7.05 17.55 16.86
N SER A 176 -5.89 16.91 16.84
CA SER A 176 -4.84 17.18 15.88
C SER A 176 -4.93 16.18 14.76
N GLY A 177 -4.99 16.65 13.51
CA GLY A 177 -4.98 15.76 12.35
C GLY A 177 -3.56 15.36 11.93
N MET A 178 -2.50 15.90 12.57
CA MET A 178 -1.10 15.62 12.24
C MET A 178 -0.27 15.61 13.51
N GLY A 179 0.67 14.67 13.60
CA GLY A 179 1.71 14.57 14.62
C GLY A 179 3.11 14.67 14.02
N VAL A 180 4.05 15.21 14.76
CA VAL A 180 5.48 15.19 14.45
C VAL A 180 6.08 13.97 15.12
N VAL A 181 6.65 13.06 14.34
CA VAL A 181 7.29 11.86 14.86
C VAL A 181 8.73 12.20 15.24
N ILE A 182 9.10 11.84 16.47
CA ILE A 182 10.42 12.14 17.04
C ILE A 182 11.19 10.86 17.34
N ASP A 183 12.50 10.90 17.08
CA ASP A 183 13.46 9.86 17.40
C ASP A 183 13.86 9.89 18.90
N GLU A 184 14.76 8.97 19.34
CA GLU A 184 15.25 8.85 20.71
C GLU A 184 16.11 10.03 21.13
N TYR A 185 16.61 10.82 20.17
CA TYR A 185 17.47 11.98 20.40
C TYR A 185 16.68 13.29 20.42
N GLY A 186 15.38 13.22 20.12
CA GLY A 186 14.49 14.38 20.05
C GLY A 186 14.53 15.10 18.70
N GLY A 187 15.15 14.50 17.68
CA GLY A 187 15.10 14.97 16.30
C GLY A 187 13.79 14.57 15.60
N THR A 188 13.44 15.27 14.53
CA THR A 188 12.29 14.90 13.70
C THR A 188 12.64 13.69 12.83
N ALA A 189 11.96 12.57 13.07
CA ALA A 189 12.03 11.36 12.25
C ALA A 189 11.07 11.46 11.04
N GLY A 190 9.89 12.05 11.25
CA GLY A 190 8.86 12.15 10.24
C GLY A 190 7.65 12.96 10.69
N ILE A 191 6.57 12.88 9.92
CA ILE A 191 5.24 13.33 10.29
C ILE A 191 4.25 12.18 10.08
N ILE A 192 3.18 12.15 10.86
CA ILE A 192 2.12 11.15 10.75
C ILE A 192 0.76 11.84 10.82
N THR A 193 -0.15 11.47 9.95
CA THR A 193 -1.52 12.01 9.94
C THR A 193 -2.53 10.94 10.36
N LEU A 194 -3.76 11.38 10.70
CA LEU A 194 -4.84 10.43 10.94
C LEU A 194 -5.22 9.69 9.65
N GLU A 195 -5.07 10.38 8.54
CA GLU A 195 -5.30 9.87 7.20
C GLU A 195 -4.34 8.70 6.92
N ASP A 196 -3.02 8.85 7.13
CA ASP A 196 -2.01 7.78 6.95
C ASP A 196 -2.30 6.55 7.82
N ILE A 197 -2.71 6.78 9.09
CA ILE A 197 -3.06 5.69 10.01
C ILE A 197 -4.32 4.94 9.54
N ILE A 198 -5.28 5.61 8.96
CA ILE A 198 -6.50 4.98 8.42
C ILE A 198 -6.14 4.21 7.15
N GLU A 199 -5.31 4.78 6.30
CA GLU A 199 -4.84 4.17 5.06
C GLU A 199 -4.09 2.85 5.32
N SER A 200 -3.29 2.76 6.40
CA SER A 200 -2.63 1.51 6.79
C SER A 200 -3.59 0.36 7.15
N ILE A 201 -4.86 0.67 7.45
CA ILE A 201 -5.91 -0.34 7.72
C ILE A 201 -6.73 -0.61 6.45
N MET A 202 -7.16 0.46 5.79
CA MET A 202 -8.09 0.38 4.67
C MET A 202 -7.40 -0.02 3.35
N GLY A 203 -6.04 0.05 3.30
CA GLY A 203 -5.31 0.04 2.05
C GLY A 203 -5.50 1.36 1.30
N ASN A 204 -5.00 1.44 0.09
CA ASN A 204 -5.33 2.56 -0.78
C ASN A 204 -6.85 2.59 -0.98
N ILE A 205 -7.54 3.52 -0.31
CA ILE A 205 -8.93 3.82 -0.62
C ILE A 205 -8.85 4.53 -1.97
N GLU A 206 -9.21 3.83 -3.03
CA GLU A 206 -9.44 4.49 -4.32
C GLU A 206 -10.49 5.57 -4.07
N ASP A 207 -10.08 6.84 -4.17
CA ASP A 207 -11.01 7.96 -4.05
C ASP A 207 -11.99 7.86 -5.21
N GLU A 208 -13.30 8.11 -5.00
CA GLU A 208 -14.33 8.14 -6.05
C GLU A 208 -13.97 9.12 -7.20
N TYR A 209 -12.89 9.88 -7.03
CA TYR A 209 -12.27 10.79 -8.00
C TYR A 209 -10.91 10.34 -8.52
N ASP A 210 -10.34 9.24 -8.00
CA ASP A 210 -9.23 8.58 -8.66
C ASP A 210 -9.83 7.94 -9.91
N GLU A 211 -9.69 8.61 -11.03
CA GLU A 211 -9.87 7.98 -12.33
C GLU A 211 -9.06 6.69 -12.24
N GLU A 212 -9.72 5.53 -12.44
CA GLU A 212 -9.03 4.25 -12.59
C GLU A 212 -7.79 4.51 -13.43
N ARG A 213 -6.61 4.59 -12.81
CA ARG A 213 -5.38 4.71 -13.56
C ARG A 213 -5.29 3.42 -14.35
N GLU A 214 -5.70 3.49 -15.62
CA GLU A 214 -5.46 2.38 -16.52
C GLU A 214 -3.95 2.13 -16.52
N LEU A 215 -3.49 1.17 -15.70
CA LEU A 215 -2.08 0.79 -15.61
C LEU A 215 -1.57 0.30 -16.98
N ILE A 216 -2.47 -0.10 -17.86
CA ILE A 216 -2.18 -0.61 -19.20
C ILE A 216 -3.04 0.11 -20.24
N ILE A 217 -2.45 1.08 -20.94
CA ILE A 217 -3.13 1.87 -21.96
C ILE A 217 -2.72 1.38 -23.35
N LYS A 218 -3.67 0.88 -24.13
CA LYS A 218 -3.42 0.46 -25.51
C LYS A 218 -3.13 1.63 -26.41
N ARG A 219 -2.01 1.59 -27.11
CA ARG A 219 -1.57 2.57 -28.10
C ARG A 219 -1.71 2.04 -29.53
N SER A 220 -1.54 2.91 -30.51
CA SER A 220 -1.58 2.52 -31.93
C SER A 220 -0.44 1.57 -32.30
N GLY A 221 -0.70 0.63 -33.21
CA GLY A 221 0.34 -0.29 -33.74
C GLY A 221 0.66 -1.49 -32.86
N GLY A 222 -0.23 -1.87 -31.93
CA GLY A 222 -0.02 -3.02 -31.02
C GLY A 222 0.96 -2.73 -29.89
N ALA A 223 1.21 -1.45 -29.61
CA ALA A 223 1.98 -1.02 -28.45
C ALA A 223 1.06 -0.76 -27.27
N TYR A 224 1.59 -0.88 -26.06
CA TYR A 224 0.93 -0.54 -24.83
C TYR A 224 1.85 0.40 -24.05
N GLU A 225 1.25 1.44 -23.47
CA GLU A 225 1.88 2.26 -22.44
C GLU A 225 1.47 1.65 -21.09
N ILE A 226 2.45 1.39 -20.27
CA ILE A 226 2.28 0.58 -19.06
C ILE A 226 2.90 1.34 -17.91
N ASP A 227 2.15 1.45 -16.81
CA ASP A 227 2.65 1.96 -15.55
C ASP A 227 3.61 0.93 -14.93
N GLY A 228 4.65 1.40 -14.25
CA GLY A 228 5.65 0.54 -13.63
C GLY A 228 5.11 -0.37 -12.54
N GLU A 229 3.97 -0.01 -11.94
CA GLU A 229 3.27 -0.79 -10.90
C GLU A 229 2.41 -1.94 -11.47
N ALA A 230 2.22 -2.01 -12.80
CA ALA A 230 1.41 -3.07 -13.42
C ALA A 230 1.98 -4.47 -13.14
N ASP A 231 1.08 -5.45 -13.04
CA ASP A 231 1.43 -6.86 -12.85
C ASP A 231 2.19 -7.40 -14.08
N PRO A 232 3.40 -7.98 -13.91
CA PRO A 232 4.18 -8.52 -15.00
C PRO A 232 3.49 -9.69 -15.73
N GLU A 233 2.67 -10.51 -15.06
CA GLU A 233 1.92 -11.60 -15.66
C GLU A 233 0.86 -11.03 -16.62
N GLU A 234 0.07 -10.05 -16.15
CA GLU A 234 -0.93 -9.38 -16.98
C GLU A 234 -0.31 -8.75 -18.23
N VAL A 235 0.83 -8.07 -18.08
CA VAL A 235 1.55 -7.47 -19.19
C VAL A 235 2.05 -8.50 -20.20
N LEU A 236 2.61 -9.62 -19.73
CA LEU A 236 3.13 -10.68 -20.61
C LEU A 236 1.99 -11.44 -21.30
N GLU A 237 0.86 -11.66 -20.66
CA GLU A 237 -0.32 -12.28 -21.24
C GLU A 237 -0.88 -11.50 -22.43
N LEU A 238 -0.78 -10.16 -22.47
CA LEU A 238 -1.18 -9.34 -23.63
C LEU A 238 -0.45 -9.72 -24.92
N PHE A 239 0.73 -10.33 -24.79
CA PHE A 239 1.57 -10.78 -25.90
C PHE A 239 1.61 -12.30 -26.02
N GLY A 240 0.83 -13.03 -25.20
CA GLY A 240 0.72 -14.49 -25.23
C GLY A 240 1.89 -15.22 -24.57
N TYR A 241 2.53 -14.60 -23.58
CA TYR A 241 3.59 -15.18 -22.77
C TYR A 241 3.15 -15.38 -21.35
N GLU A 242 3.66 -16.43 -20.72
CA GLU A 242 3.56 -16.70 -19.29
C GLU A 242 4.90 -16.34 -18.63
N LEU A 243 4.86 -15.83 -17.40
CA LEU A 243 6.04 -15.62 -16.57
C LEU A 243 6.61 -16.98 -16.18
N GLU A 244 7.93 -17.15 -16.16
CA GLU A 244 8.55 -18.42 -15.79
C GLU A 244 8.48 -18.64 -14.27
N ASP A 245 8.10 -19.85 -13.82
CA ASP A 245 7.75 -20.25 -12.43
C ASP A 245 8.81 -19.95 -11.33
N ASN A 246 9.94 -19.33 -11.64
CA ASN A 246 11.04 -19.08 -10.71
C ASN A 246 11.32 -17.60 -10.41
N HIS A 247 10.51 -16.69 -10.87
CA HIS A 247 10.72 -15.26 -10.67
C HIS A 247 9.53 -14.65 -9.95
N GLU A 248 9.77 -14.19 -8.73
CA GLU A 248 8.81 -13.44 -7.92
C GLU A 248 9.05 -11.94 -8.19
N TYR A 249 8.39 -11.38 -9.19
CA TYR A 249 8.34 -9.94 -9.42
C TYR A 249 6.93 -9.44 -9.10
N ASP A 250 6.84 -8.52 -8.17
CA ASP A 250 5.56 -7.90 -7.80
C ASP A 250 5.10 -6.86 -8.83
N THR A 251 6.03 -6.31 -9.64
CA THR A 251 5.74 -5.24 -10.60
C THR A 251 6.52 -5.39 -11.90
N ILE A 252 5.97 -4.85 -13.01
CA ILE A 252 6.65 -4.83 -14.30
C ILE A 252 7.93 -3.99 -14.28
N ALA A 253 8.01 -2.97 -13.43
CA ALA A 253 9.23 -2.19 -13.19
C ALA A 253 10.35 -3.07 -12.65
N GLY A 254 10.06 -3.93 -11.67
CA GLY A 254 10.99 -4.90 -11.12
C GLY A 254 11.49 -5.88 -12.16
N PHE A 255 10.58 -6.48 -12.94
CA PHE A 255 10.89 -7.37 -14.03
C PHE A 255 11.83 -6.74 -15.09
N VAL A 256 11.52 -5.52 -15.53
CA VAL A 256 12.33 -4.82 -16.53
C VAL A 256 13.68 -4.38 -15.96
N THR A 257 13.75 -4.00 -14.68
CA THR A 257 15.00 -3.66 -14.01
C THR A 257 15.94 -4.86 -13.95
N ASP A 258 15.43 -6.06 -13.66
CA ASP A 258 16.22 -7.29 -13.68
C ASP A 258 16.73 -7.63 -15.08
N LEU A 259 15.89 -7.48 -16.11
CA LEU A 259 16.31 -7.66 -17.51
C LEU A 259 17.40 -6.67 -17.93
N LEU A 260 17.38 -5.44 -17.41
CA LEU A 260 18.40 -4.43 -17.67
C LEU A 260 19.69 -4.69 -16.88
N GLY A 261 19.59 -5.28 -15.70
CA GLY A 261 20.68 -5.49 -14.75
C GLY A 261 21.11 -4.23 -14.00
N TYR A 262 20.38 -3.12 -14.13
CA TYR A 262 20.60 -1.86 -13.43
C TYR A 262 19.33 -1.01 -13.42
N ILE A 263 19.26 -0.04 -12.51
CA ILE A 263 18.19 0.95 -12.46
C ILE A 263 18.58 2.12 -13.37
N PRO A 264 17.74 2.50 -14.36
CA PRO A 264 18.02 3.64 -15.23
C PRO A 264 18.02 4.97 -14.46
N GLU A 265 18.81 5.94 -14.92
CA GLU A 265 18.83 7.29 -14.36
C GLU A 265 17.60 8.08 -14.82
N GLU A 266 17.12 9.02 -13.96
CA GLU A 266 15.97 9.89 -14.29
C GLU A 266 16.25 10.81 -15.49
N GLU A 267 17.47 11.34 -15.55
CA GLU A 267 17.90 12.23 -16.64
C GLU A 267 18.78 11.46 -17.62
N GLY A 268 18.37 11.38 -18.89
CA GLY A 268 19.20 10.77 -19.93
C GLY A 268 18.41 10.05 -21.00
N GLU A 269 19.12 9.24 -21.81
CA GLU A 269 18.52 8.38 -22.82
C GLU A 269 18.00 7.09 -22.16
N HIS A 270 16.69 6.93 -22.13
CA HIS A 270 16.07 5.76 -21.49
C HIS A 270 16.31 4.47 -22.28
N PRO A 271 16.69 3.39 -21.60
CA PRO A 271 17.07 2.14 -22.20
C PRO A 271 15.89 1.39 -22.83
N LYS A 272 16.26 0.48 -23.75
CA LYS A 272 15.35 -0.54 -24.27
C LYS A 272 15.91 -1.90 -23.91
N VAL A 273 15.03 -2.81 -23.54
CA VAL A 273 15.39 -4.20 -23.32
C VAL A 273 14.41 -5.10 -24.07
N ARG A 274 14.92 -6.21 -24.55
CA ARG A 274 14.13 -7.21 -25.26
C ARG A 274 13.92 -8.44 -24.39
N TYR A 275 12.70 -8.92 -24.37
CA TYR A 275 12.35 -10.22 -23.82
C TYR A 275 11.54 -10.99 -24.85
N LYS A 276 12.02 -12.16 -25.27
CA LYS A 276 11.44 -12.95 -26.38
C LYS A 276 11.31 -12.07 -27.65
N ASP A 277 10.11 -11.87 -28.17
CA ASP A 277 9.82 -11.01 -29.33
C ASP A 277 9.05 -9.73 -28.98
N ILE A 278 9.16 -9.29 -27.73
CA ILE A 278 8.66 -8.00 -27.25
C ILE A 278 9.80 -7.09 -26.81
N ILE A 279 9.60 -5.79 -26.98
CA ILE A 279 10.54 -4.74 -26.59
C ILE A 279 9.89 -3.89 -25.53
N PHE A 280 10.56 -3.80 -24.37
CA PHE A 280 10.27 -2.85 -23.32
C PHE A 280 11.15 -1.62 -23.53
N LYS A 281 10.54 -0.45 -23.62
CA LYS A 281 11.23 0.84 -23.68
C LYS A 281 10.84 1.64 -22.46
N VAL A 282 11.81 1.97 -21.62
CA VAL A 282 11.60 2.89 -20.49
C VAL A 282 11.26 4.28 -21.04
N ILE A 283 10.26 4.94 -20.48
CA ILE A 283 9.81 6.28 -20.85
C ILE A 283 10.05 7.27 -19.72
N GLU A 284 9.80 6.84 -18.49
CA GLU A 284 9.90 7.70 -17.33
C GLU A 284 10.49 6.90 -16.16
N VAL A 285 11.38 7.54 -15.40
CA VAL A 285 11.98 7.02 -14.19
C VAL A 285 11.77 8.07 -13.11
N HIS A 286 11.28 7.69 -11.94
CA HIS A 286 11.07 8.56 -10.80
C HIS A 286 11.49 7.85 -9.52
N ASP A 287 12.17 8.56 -8.61
CA ASP A 287 12.67 8.02 -7.34
C ASP A 287 13.46 6.70 -7.47
N ASN A 288 14.31 6.60 -8.49
CA ASN A 288 15.07 5.38 -8.81
C ASN A 288 14.19 4.16 -9.16
N CYS A 289 12.98 4.38 -9.60
CA CYS A 289 12.07 3.34 -10.06
C CYS A 289 11.56 3.67 -11.46
N ILE A 290 11.35 2.64 -12.29
CA ILE A 290 10.73 2.82 -13.60
C ILE A 290 9.24 3.08 -13.38
N SER A 291 8.78 4.31 -13.68
CA SER A 291 7.37 4.69 -13.52
C SER A 291 6.55 4.44 -14.77
N LYS A 292 7.14 4.52 -15.99
CA LYS A 292 6.40 4.24 -17.22
C LYS A 292 7.24 3.55 -18.30
N LEU A 293 6.57 2.68 -19.01
CA LEU A 293 7.12 1.87 -20.09
C LEU A 293 6.26 1.96 -21.36
N ILE A 294 6.89 1.79 -22.53
CA ILE A 294 6.18 1.36 -23.75
C ILE A 294 6.62 -0.07 -24.05
N VAL A 295 5.61 -0.95 -24.16
CA VAL A 295 5.80 -2.36 -24.52
C VAL A 295 5.19 -2.60 -25.91
N ARG A 296 5.92 -3.24 -26.80
CA ARG A 296 5.46 -3.52 -28.15
C ARG A 296 6.09 -4.79 -28.73
N PRO A 297 5.45 -5.42 -29.71
CA PRO A 297 6.10 -6.49 -30.46
C PRO A 297 7.36 -6.00 -31.21
N CYS A 298 8.35 -6.87 -31.31
CA CYS A 298 9.53 -6.62 -32.13
C CYS A 298 9.17 -6.60 -33.62
N LYS A 299 9.67 -5.64 -34.37
CA LYS A 299 9.43 -5.59 -35.81
C LYS A 299 10.41 -6.54 -36.54
N GLU A 300 9.96 -7.13 -37.67
CA GLU A 300 10.78 -8.08 -38.46
C GLU A 300 12.15 -7.52 -38.88
N ASP A 301 12.23 -6.21 -39.07
CA ASP A 301 13.49 -5.54 -39.47
C ASP A 301 14.47 -5.46 -38.25
N GLU A 302 13.97 -5.34 -37.04
CA GLU A 302 14.77 -5.34 -35.81
C GLU A 302 15.31 -6.74 -35.48
N LEU A 303 14.58 -7.79 -35.89
CA LEU A 303 15.01 -9.19 -35.73
C LEU A 303 16.18 -9.54 -36.66
N LYS A 304 16.33 -8.87 -37.81
CA LYS A 304 17.39 -9.15 -38.81
C LYS A 304 18.71 -8.46 -38.46
N LEU A 305 18.67 -7.27 -37.86
CA LEU A 305 19.87 -6.51 -37.52
C LEU A 305 20.71 -7.20 -36.44
N GLU A 306 20.07 -7.81 -35.43
CA GLU A 306 20.79 -8.54 -34.38
C GLU A 306 21.40 -9.87 -34.84
N GLN A 307 20.83 -10.51 -35.87
CA GLN A 307 21.42 -11.72 -36.47
C GLN A 307 22.67 -11.40 -37.31
N GLU A 308 22.79 -10.21 -37.85
CA GLU A 308 23.99 -9.76 -38.58
C GLU A 308 25.12 -9.33 -37.63
N GLU A 309 24.81 -8.72 -36.48
CA GLU A 309 25.83 -8.36 -35.50
C GLU A 309 26.43 -9.58 -34.78
N THR A 310 25.63 -10.62 -34.51
CA THR A 310 26.14 -11.86 -33.89
C THR A 310 27.01 -12.69 -34.80
N THR A 311 26.88 -12.52 -36.15
CA THR A 311 27.71 -13.21 -37.12
C THR A 311 29.07 -12.55 -37.39
N HIS A 312 29.24 -11.29 -36.96
CA HIS A 312 30.49 -10.55 -37.17
C HIS A 312 31.51 -10.65 -36.01
N PHE A 313 31.11 -11.18 -34.83
CA PHE A 313 32.01 -11.44 -33.70
C PHE A 313 32.53 -12.88 -33.61
N GLY A 314 32.32 -13.71 -34.63
CA GLY A 314 32.69 -15.14 -34.69
C GLY A 314 33.70 -15.49 -35.81
N GLN A 315 34.60 -14.57 -36.22
CA GLN A 315 35.74 -14.89 -37.06
C GLN A 315 37.06 -14.41 -36.45
#